data_04eda9a9c03a94b8834b7c9c6c9247eb
#
_entry.id   04eda9a9c03a94b8834b7c9c6c9247eb
#
_cell.length_a   1.000
_cell.length_b   1.000
_cell.length_c   1.000
_cell.angle_alpha   90.00
_cell.angle_beta   90.00
_cell.angle_gamma   90.00
#
_symmetry.space_group_name_H-M   'P 1'
#
loop_
_entity.id
_entity.type
_entity.pdbx_description
1 polymer ?
#
loop_
_entity_poly.entity_id
_entity_poly.type
_entity_poly.pdbx_seq_one_letter_code
_entity_poly.pdbx_strand_id
1 'polypeptide(L)'
;MKLLLENWRKFLKEYKEKRFPEYGGTSLKYIPKKNPYINDGEIYYEMHIGVDPEFQGQGVAGKIIMQLADEARHPLYFGEGRIINHNLIKVLERLESDPRVERSEHGWIIK
;
A
#
# COMPACT_ATOMS: atom_id res chain seq x y z
N MET A 1 -32.40 -0.02 -1.40
CA MET A 1 -31.43 -0.50 -2.39
C MET A 1 -30.52 0.58 -2.96
N LYS A 2 -31.01 1.76 -3.27
CA LYS A 2 -30.18 2.88 -3.71
C LYS A 2 -29.09 3.25 -2.70
N LEU A 3 -29.40 3.23 -1.41
CA LEU A 3 -28.45 3.56 -0.34
C LEU A 3 -27.29 2.57 -0.24
N LEU A 4 -27.57 1.27 -0.43
CA LEU A 4 -26.53 0.24 -0.43
C LEU A 4 -25.60 0.37 -1.63
N LEU A 5 -26.13 0.68 -2.80
CA LEU A 5 -25.36 0.90 -4.01
C LEU A 5 -24.51 2.17 -3.94
N GLU A 6 -25.06 3.23 -3.35
CA GLU A 6 -24.33 4.50 -3.16
C GLU A 6 -23.19 4.33 -2.14
N ASN A 7 -23.41 3.61 -1.03
CA ASN A 7 -22.39 3.32 -0.05
C ASN A 7 -21.31 2.42 -0.62
N TRP A 8 -21.68 1.44 -1.43
CA TRP A 8 -20.75 0.56 -2.13
C TRP A 8 -19.90 1.33 -3.14
N ARG A 9 -20.52 2.24 -3.91
CA ARG A 9 -19.81 3.12 -4.84
C ARG A 9 -18.86 4.06 -4.12
N LYS A 10 -19.28 4.62 -2.99
CA LYS A 10 -18.41 5.44 -2.14
C LYS A 10 -17.21 4.62 -1.66
N PHE A 11 -17.44 3.40 -1.19
CA PHE A 11 -16.41 2.50 -0.73
C PHE A 11 -15.40 2.19 -1.84
N LEU A 12 -15.87 1.87 -3.05
CA LEU A 12 -15.01 1.57 -4.20
C LEU A 12 -14.30 2.80 -4.76
N LYS A 13 -14.87 3.99 -4.56
CA LYS A 13 -14.30 5.26 -5.02
C LYS A 13 -13.45 5.96 -3.96
N GLU A 14 -13.42 5.46 -2.74
CA GLU A 14 -12.58 6.01 -1.67
C GLU A 14 -11.11 5.65 -1.88
N TYR A 15 -10.62 6.12 -2.97
CA TYR A 15 -9.24 6.21 -3.30
C TYR A 15 -8.64 7.34 -2.45
N LYS A 16 -7.65 6.98 -1.64
CA LYS A 16 -6.98 7.95 -0.78
C LYS A 16 -5.56 8.18 -1.27
N GLU A 17 -5.14 9.42 -1.20
CA GLU A 17 -3.79 9.83 -1.55
C GLU A 17 -3.17 10.54 -0.36
N LYS A 18 -1.99 10.10 0.03
CA LYS A 18 -1.19 10.78 1.05
C LYS A 18 0.05 11.35 0.39
N ARG A 19 0.22 12.67 0.47
CA ARG A 19 1.38 13.37 -0.07
C ARG A 19 2.38 13.64 1.03
N PHE A 20 3.66 13.65 0.65
CA PHE A 20 4.78 13.88 1.56
C PHE A 20 5.61 15.04 1.03
N PRO A 21 5.19 16.31 1.30
CA PRO A 21 5.90 17.48 0.78
C PRO A 21 7.37 17.55 1.20
N GLU A 22 7.72 16.98 2.35
CA GLU A 22 9.10 16.87 2.82
C GLU A 22 9.98 16.01 1.91
N TYR A 23 9.36 15.20 1.06
CA TYR A 23 10.03 14.35 0.08
C TYR A 23 9.63 14.73 -1.35
N GLY A 24 9.38 16.01 -1.61
CA GLY A 24 9.07 16.52 -2.94
C GLY A 24 7.73 16.03 -3.48
N GLY A 25 7.74 15.40 -4.65
CA GLY A 25 6.54 14.87 -5.28
C GLY A 25 6.16 13.45 -4.83
N THR A 26 6.76 12.95 -3.76
CA THR A 26 6.47 11.62 -3.24
C THR A 26 5.04 11.51 -2.72
N SER A 27 4.34 10.44 -3.10
CA SER A 27 2.98 10.19 -2.65
C SER A 27 2.68 8.70 -2.54
N LEU A 28 1.69 8.39 -1.71
CA LEU A 28 1.09 7.06 -1.59
C LEU A 28 -0.38 7.15 -1.97
N LYS A 29 -0.79 6.22 -2.82
CA LYS A 29 -2.20 6.04 -3.18
C LYS A 29 -2.65 4.69 -2.70
N TYR A 30 -3.82 4.62 -2.10
CA TYR A 30 -4.34 3.36 -1.57
C TYR A 30 -5.85 3.28 -1.73
N ILE A 31 -6.31 2.08 -2.11
CA ILE A 31 -7.70 1.79 -2.40
C ILE A 31 -8.11 0.57 -1.58
N PRO A 32 -9.22 0.65 -0.82
CA PRO A 32 -9.72 -0.54 -0.14
C PRO A 32 -10.21 -1.57 -1.16
N LYS A 33 -9.80 -2.82 -0.94
CA LYS A 33 -10.19 -3.95 -1.79
C LYS A 33 -10.51 -5.17 -0.94
N LYS A 34 -11.19 -6.11 -1.55
CA LYS A 34 -11.52 -7.38 -0.93
C LYS A 34 -11.30 -8.50 -1.94
N ASN A 35 -10.48 -9.47 -1.58
CA ASN A 35 -10.15 -10.62 -2.43
C ASN A 35 -10.04 -11.84 -1.53
N PRO A 36 -10.74 -12.97 -1.86
CA PRO A 36 -10.74 -14.16 -1.00
C PRO A 36 -9.34 -14.77 -0.80
N TYR A 37 -8.39 -14.48 -1.68
CA TYR A 37 -7.03 -15.03 -1.62
C TYR A 37 -6.04 -14.09 -0.93
N ILE A 38 -6.46 -12.91 -0.52
CA ILE A 38 -5.62 -11.91 0.11
C ILE A 38 -6.21 -11.54 1.46
N ASN A 39 -5.37 -11.53 2.51
CA ASN A 39 -5.78 -11.16 3.87
C ASN A 39 -7.00 -11.98 4.36
N ASP A 40 -7.02 -13.28 4.05
CA ASP A 40 -8.09 -14.21 4.44
C ASP A 40 -9.49 -13.75 4.02
N GLY A 41 -9.59 -13.03 2.91
CA GLY A 41 -10.84 -12.50 2.41
C GLY A 41 -11.31 -11.22 3.09
N GLU A 42 -10.53 -10.70 4.03
CA GLU A 42 -10.84 -9.43 4.71
C GLU A 42 -10.35 -8.23 3.91
N ILE A 43 -10.86 -7.05 4.25
CA ILE A 43 -10.49 -5.82 3.57
C ILE A 43 -9.00 -5.51 3.75
N TYR A 44 -8.36 -5.09 2.66
CA TYR A 44 -6.99 -4.60 2.65
C TYR A 44 -6.89 -3.38 1.75
N TYR A 45 -5.80 -2.62 1.87
CA TYR A 45 -5.52 -1.51 0.98
C TYR A 45 -4.54 -1.94 -0.11
N GLU A 46 -4.96 -1.84 -1.37
CA GLU A 46 -4.03 -2.00 -2.50
C GLU A 46 -3.23 -0.71 -2.67
N MET A 47 -1.92 -0.84 -2.65
CA MET A 47 -1.00 0.28 -2.55
C MET A 47 -0.34 0.62 -3.88
N HIS A 48 -0.21 1.92 -4.14
CA HIS A 48 0.62 2.46 -5.20
C HIS A 48 1.51 3.56 -4.61
N ILE A 49 2.80 3.46 -4.85
CA ILE A 49 3.77 4.41 -4.32
C ILE A 49 4.56 5.05 -5.45
N GLY A 50 4.73 6.36 -5.36
CA GLY A 50 5.63 7.10 -6.25
C GLY A 50 6.60 7.92 -5.42
N VAL A 51 7.89 7.61 -5.50
CA VAL A 51 8.94 8.38 -4.83
C VAL A 51 9.57 9.33 -5.82
N ASP A 52 9.65 10.61 -5.44
CA ASP A 52 10.33 11.63 -6.22
C ASP A 52 11.76 11.16 -6.54
N PRO A 53 12.23 11.25 -7.81
CA PRO A 53 13.56 10.79 -8.19
C PRO A 53 14.71 11.34 -7.33
N GLU A 54 14.57 12.57 -6.82
CA GLU A 54 15.58 13.17 -5.93
C GLU A 54 15.71 12.44 -4.60
N PHE A 55 14.69 11.71 -4.19
CA PHE A 55 14.63 11.03 -2.90
C PHE A 55 14.74 9.51 -3.01
N GLN A 56 14.91 8.98 -4.22
CA GLN A 56 15.09 7.55 -4.41
C GLN A 56 16.44 7.08 -3.85
N GLY A 57 16.47 5.87 -3.30
CA GLY A 57 17.68 5.30 -2.73
C GLY A 57 18.04 5.79 -1.33
N GLN A 58 17.18 6.61 -0.70
CA GLN A 58 17.43 7.18 0.63
C GLN A 58 16.58 6.55 1.74
N GLY A 59 15.93 5.41 1.45
CA GLY A 59 15.08 4.73 2.42
C GLY A 59 13.72 5.39 2.65
N VAL A 60 13.35 6.36 1.84
CA VAL A 60 12.09 7.10 1.96
C VAL A 60 10.89 6.17 1.79
N ALA A 61 10.92 5.29 0.79
CA ALA A 61 9.81 4.38 0.51
C ALA A 61 9.47 3.52 1.72
N GLY A 62 10.47 2.88 2.33
CA GLY A 62 10.26 2.06 3.52
C GLY A 62 9.69 2.86 4.69
N LYS A 63 10.19 4.07 4.88
CA LYS A 63 9.77 4.96 5.97
C LYS A 63 8.30 5.34 5.85
N ILE A 64 7.87 5.78 4.65
CA ILE A 64 6.49 6.21 4.45
C ILE A 64 5.50 5.02 4.44
N ILE A 65 5.93 3.86 3.95
CA ILE A 65 5.12 2.64 4.01
C ILE A 65 4.82 2.27 5.46
N MET A 66 5.84 2.22 6.31
CA MET A 66 5.65 1.85 7.71
C MET A 66 4.86 2.92 8.48
N GLN A 67 5.03 4.18 8.15
CA GLN A 67 4.24 5.26 8.72
C GLN A 67 2.76 5.10 8.38
N LEU A 68 2.43 4.78 7.13
CA LEU A 68 1.05 4.53 6.74
C LEU A 68 0.50 3.28 7.41
N ALA A 69 1.32 2.23 7.55
CA ALA A 69 0.90 1.01 8.23
C ALA A 69 0.49 1.27 9.69
N ASP A 70 1.16 2.19 10.36
CA ASP A 70 0.81 2.59 11.74
C ASP A 70 -0.54 3.31 11.82
N GLU A 71 -0.92 4.03 10.77
CA GLU A 71 -2.14 4.84 10.73
C GLU A 71 -3.33 4.09 10.10
N ALA A 72 -3.07 3.10 9.27
CA ALA A 72 -4.09 2.43 8.46
C ALA A 72 -4.98 1.50 9.29
N ARG A 73 -6.27 1.47 8.95
CA ARG A 73 -7.24 0.58 9.60
C ARG A 73 -7.17 -0.85 9.10
N HIS A 74 -6.60 -1.06 7.93
CA HIS A 74 -6.54 -2.35 7.27
C HIS A 74 -5.11 -2.62 6.81
N PRO A 75 -4.73 -3.89 6.64
CA PRO A 75 -3.40 -4.22 6.12
C PRO A 75 -3.13 -3.60 4.75
N LEU A 76 -1.86 -3.30 4.50
CA LEU A 76 -1.40 -2.79 3.21
C LEU A 76 -0.93 -3.97 2.35
N TYR A 77 -1.28 -3.96 1.07
CA TYR A 77 -0.90 -5.01 0.15
C TYR A 77 -0.17 -4.43 -1.06
N PHE A 78 1.01 -4.98 -1.33
CA PHE A 78 1.81 -4.68 -2.52
C PHE A 78 1.88 -5.93 -3.39
N GLY A 79 1.21 -5.92 -4.53
CA GLY A 79 1.24 -7.03 -5.47
C GLY A 79 2.50 -6.99 -6.32
N GLU A 80 3.27 -8.08 -6.33
CA GLU A 80 4.54 -8.18 -7.07
C GLU A 80 4.35 -7.93 -8.57
N GLY A 81 3.28 -8.48 -9.15
CA GLY A 81 3.00 -8.34 -10.58
C GLY A 81 2.64 -6.93 -11.04
N ARG A 82 2.36 -6.02 -10.11
CA ARG A 82 2.05 -4.62 -10.41
C ARG A 82 3.20 -3.67 -10.11
N ILE A 83 4.28 -4.18 -9.54
CA ILE A 83 5.45 -3.37 -9.23
C ILE A 83 6.36 -3.34 -10.44
N ILE A 84 6.43 -2.16 -11.08
CA ILE A 84 7.29 -1.93 -12.24
C ILE A 84 8.70 -1.52 -11.79
N ASN A 85 8.80 -0.92 -10.61
CA ASN A 85 10.07 -0.41 -10.09
C ASN A 85 10.77 -1.45 -9.21
N HIS A 86 11.89 -2.00 -9.70
CA HIS A 86 12.69 -2.98 -8.96
C HIS A 86 13.22 -2.48 -7.62
N ASN A 87 13.42 -1.17 -7.49
CA ASN A 87 13.87 -0.58 -6.22
C ASN A 87 12.82 -0.75 -5.13
N LEU A 88 11.55 -0.68 -5.48
CA LEU A 88 10.47 -0.92 -4.52
C LEU A 88 10.45 -2.37 -4.05
N ILE A 89 10.70 -3.31 -4.95
CA ILE A 89 10.80 -4.73 -4.58
C ILE A 89 11.91 -4.93 -3.55
N LYS A 90 13.07 -4.32 -3.75
CA LYS A 90 14.18 -4.39 -2.80
C LYS A 90 13.82 -3.80 -1.43
N VAL A 91 13.08 -2.71 -1.43
CA VAL A 91 12.58 -2.09 -0.18
C VAL A 91 11.67 -3.06 0.56
N LEU A 92 10.71 -3.66 -0.15
CA LEU A 92 9.77 -4.62 0.44
C LEU A 92 10.48 -5.86 0.97
N GLU A 93 11.48 -6.37 0.24
CA GLU A 93 12.30 -7.50 0.70
C GLU A 93 13.05 -7.17 1.99
N ARG A 94 13.58 -5.95 2.12
CA ARG A 94 14.24 -5.50 3.36
C ARG A 94 13.24 -5.40 4.52
N LEU A 95 12.00 -4.98 4.23
CA LEU A 95 10.97 -4.87 5.25
C LEU A 95 10.50 -6.22 5.76
N GLU A 96 10.79 -7.32 5.06
CA GLU A 96 10.44 -8.67 5.51
C GLU A 96 11.06 -9.04 6.86
N SER A 97 12.11 -8.35 7.28
CA SER A 97 12.68 -8.53 8.60
C SER A 97 11.82 -8.01 9.74
N ASP A 98 10.85 -7.15 9.43
CA ASP A 98 9.88 -6.64 10.39
C ASP A 98 8.74 -7.66 10.57
N PRO A 99 8.38 -8.04 11.83
CA PRO A 99 7.31 -9.01 12.08
C PRO A 99 5.95 -8.63 11.50
N ARG A 100 5.72 -7.33 11.22
CA ARG A 100 4.48 -6.84 10.64
C ARG A 100 4.37 -7.12 9.15
N VAL A 101 5.48 -7.43 8.51
CA VAL A 101 5.53 -7.67 7.06
C VAL A 101 5.51 -9.17 6.79
N GLU A 102 4.51 -9.59 6.04
CA GLU A 102 4.32 -10.99 5.67
C GLU A 102 4.48 -11.15 4.16
N ARG A 103 5.36 -12.05 3.75
CA ARG A 103 5.51 -12.40 2.34
C ARG A 103 4.38 -13.34 1.94
N SER A 104 3.52 -12.91 1.02
CA SER A 104 2.48 -13.75 0.45
C SER A 104 2.92 -14.34 -0.88
N GLU A 105 2.13 -15.25 -1.43
CA GLU A 105 2.43 -15.91 -2.71
C GLU A 105 2.65 -14.91 -3.86
N HIS A 106 1.89 -13.82 -3.88
CA HIS A 106 1.89 -12.86 -4.99
C HIS A 106 2.28 -11.44 -4.58
N GLY A 107 2.79 -11.26 -3.37
CA GLY A 107 3.15 -9.92 -2.92
C GLY A 107 3.53 -9.86 -1.44
N TRP A 108 3.32 -8.70 -0.84
CA TRP A 108 3.63 -8.44 0.56
C TRP A 108 2.41 -7.86 1.27
N ILE A 109 2.15 -8.34 2.48
CA ILE A 109 1.10 -7.81 3.36
C ILE A 109 1.76 -7.19 4.57
N ILE A 110 1.40 -5.95 4.88
CA ILE A 110 1.93 -5.21 6.04
C ILE A 110 0.76 -4.93 6.99
N LYS A 111 0.83 -5.51 8.16
CA LYS A 111 -0.25 -5.41 9.17
C LYS A 111 -0.04 -4.31 10.19
#